data_39a8c89eb47e2ba22ed04a4991af5aa1
#
_entry.id   39a8c89eb47e2ba22ed04a4991af5aa1
#
_cell.length_a   1.000
_cell.length_b   1.000
_cell.length_c   1.000
_cell.angle_alpha   90.00
_cell.angle_beta   90.00
_cell.angle_gamma   90.00
#
_symmetry.space_group_name_H-M   'P 1'
#
loop_
_entity.id
_entity.type
_entity.pdbx_description
1 polymer ?
#
loop_
_entity_poly.entity_id
_entity_poly.type
_entity_poly.pdbx_seq_one_letter_code
_entity_poly.pdbx_strand_id
1 'polypeptide(L)'
;ATAAAGLAGLAVLGSCSTANSDAQAPREVVQPIAEAPKPAPVTTPSPKPSPTASQAPVRTTFSFRGELEQGGWIRGTVPTGTSTARLGDQDVRFDDDGTFFAAFDRDQGPEIDLVATLEDGRTISSPLTVRPRDWQLEYINAPYRAGRSSAEFERLRAKEVAQIVAAREKQTGADGW
;
A
#
# COMPACT_ATOMS: atom_id res chain seq x y z
N ALA A 1 -44.54 -33.06 -25.15
CA ALA A 1 -45.67 -32.70 -24.28
C ALA A 1 -45.19 -31.59 -23.37
N THR A 2 -45.53 -30.37 -23.73
CA THR A 2 -46.46 -29.45 -23.08
C THR A 2 -46.03 -29.02 -21.67
N ALA A 3 -45.88 -27.84 -21.23
CA ALA A 3 -46.43 -26.49 -21.41
C ALA A 3 -45.75 -25.66 -20.33
N ALA A 4 -45.29 -24.47 -20.48
CA ALA A 4 -45.97 -23.17 -20.56
C ALA A 4 -46.22 -22.48 -19.20
N ALA A 5 -45.88 -21.22 -19.16
CA ALA A 5 -46.43 -20.07 -18.44
C ALA A 5 -45.97 -19.88 -16.98
N GLY A 6 -45.69 -18.69 -16.49
CA GLY A 6 -46.07 -17.30 -16.80
C GLY A 6 -45.45 -16.41 -15.71
N LEU A 7 -45.14 -15.23 -16.11
CA LEU A 7 -45.69 -13.90 -15.74
C LEU A 7 -45.72 -13.46 -14.29
N ALA A 8 -45.15 -12.30 -14.06
CA ALA A 8 -45.54 -11.02 -13.45
C ALA A 8 -44.42 -10.46 -12.61
N GLY A 9 -43.79 -9.30 -12.79
CA GLY A 9 -44.31 -7.99 -13.11
C GLY A 9 -44.70 -7.25 -11.82
N LEU A 10 -43.78 -6.43 -11.23
CA LEU A 10 -44.26 -5.29 -10.42
C LEU A 10 -43.19 -4.17 -10.45
N ALA A 11 -43.51 -3.12 -11.16
CA ALA A 11 -42.89 -1.82 -11.10
C ALA A 11 -43.49 -1.04 -9.90
N VAL A 12 -42.65 -0.42 -9.10
CA VAL A 12 -43.05 0.58 -8.14
C VAL A 12 -42.41 1.89 -8.50
N LEU A 13 -43.21 2.79 -8.99
CA LEU A 13 -42.96 4.21 -9.20
C LEU A 13 -43.14 4.92 -7.84
N GLY A 14 -42.08 5.57 -7.38
CA GLY A 14 -42.13 6.43 -6.18
C GLY A 14 -41.92 7.90 -6.57
N SER A 15 -42.92 8.68 -6.31
CA SER A 15 -43.19 10.06 -6.68
C SER A 15 -42.18 11.09 -6.23
N CYS A 16 -41.91 12.06 -7.12
CA CYS A 16 -41.34 13.37 -6.86
C CYS A 16 -42.25 14.21 -5.97
N SER A 17 -41.70 14.84 -4.95
CA SER A 17 -42.32 15.93 -4.24
C SER A 17 -41.54 17.22 -4.51
N THR A 18 -42.13 18.10 -5.29
CA THR A 18 -41.72 19.47 -5.53
C THR A 18 -42.23 20.35 -4.39
N ALA A 19 -41.35 20.98 -3.64
CA ALA A 19 -41.71 22.07 -2.74
C ALA A 19 -41.31 23.41 -3.39
N ASN A 20 -42.34 24.14 -3.72
CA ASN A 20 -42.35 25.54 -4.10
C ASN A 20 -41.92 26.40 -2.91
N SER A 21 -40.95 27.28 -3.10
CA SER A 21 -40.75 28.41 -2.16
C SER A 21 -40.83 29.72 -2.94
N ASP A 22 -41.81 30.45 -2.52
CA ASP A 22 -42.15 31.81 -2.97
C ASP A 22 -40.95 32.76 -2.86
N ALA A 23 -40.75 33.48 -3.94
CA ALA A 23 -39.87 34.62 -4.02
C ALA A 23 -40.56 35.82 -3.35
N GLN A 24 -40.01 36.34 -2.28
CA GLN A 24 -40.32 37.64 -1.71
C GLN A 24 -39.17 38.60 -2.01
N ALA A 25 -39.40 39.56 -2.84
CA ALA A 25 -38.44 40.62 -3.19
C ALA A 25 -38.29 41.60 -2.00
N PRO A 26 -37.10 41.93 -1.56
CA PRO A 26 -36.85 43.02 -0.62
C PRO A 26 -36.86 44.38 -1.32
N ARG A 27 -37.61 45.30 -0.72
CA ARG A 27 -37.72 46.71 -1.08
C ARG A 27 -36.35 47.39 -0.95
N GLU A 28 -36.02 48.11 -1.98
CA GLU A 28 -34.91 49.08 -2.05
C GLU A 28 -35.14 50.24 -1.03
N VAL A 29 -34.28 50.26 -0.01
CA VAL A 29 -34.17 51.43 0.90
C VAL A 29 -32.94 52.22 0.48
N VAL A 30 -33.17 53.32 -0.16
CA VAL A 30 -32.14 54.32 -0.50
C VAL A 30 -31.66 54.98 0.79
N GLN A 31 -30.40 54.69 1.19
CA GLN A 31 -29.71 55.46 2.23
C GLN A 31 -28.74 56.48 1.61
N PRO A 32 -28.59 57.65 2.23
CA PRO A 32 -27.81 58.76 1.66
C PRO A 32 -26.30 58.43 1.70
N ILE A 33 -25.63 58.89 0.64
CA ILE A 33 -24.21 58.76 0.38
C ILE A 33 -23.42 59.48 1.48
N ALA A 34 -22.73 58.72 2.33
CA ALA A 34 -21.73 59.25 3.23
C ALA A 34 -20.36 59.30 2.50
N GLU A 35 -19.72 60.41 2.64
CA GLU A 35 -18.44 60.82 2.10
C GLU A 35 -17.36 59.73 2.28
N ALA A 36 -16.63 59.41 1.21
CA ALA A 36 -15.59 58.43 1.17
C ALA A 36 -14.39 58.81 2.05
N PRO A 37 -13.93 57.95 2.97
CA PRO A 37 -12.68 58.16 3.68
C PRO A 37 -11.47 57.98 2.74
N LYS A 38 -10.54 58.91 2.85
CA LYS A 38 -9.23 58.93 2.17
C LYS A 38 -8.50 57.60 2.32
N PRO A 39 -7.95 56.99 1.25
CA PRO A 39 -7.28 55.71 1.33
C PRO A 39 -6.04 55.81 2.24
N ALA A 40 -6.01 54.94 3.25
CA ALA A 40 -4.83 54.69 4.07
C ALA A 40 -3.73 54.00 3.26
N PRO A 41 -2.45 54.22 3.55
CA PRO A 41 -1.35 53.59 2.82
C PRO A 41 -1.45 52.06 2.94
N VAL A 42 -1.51 51.41 1.78
CA VAL A 42 -1.49 49.96 1.68
C VAL A 42 -0.11 49.47 2.10
N THR A 43 0.01 48.93 3.31
CA THR A 43 1.21 48.18 3.71
C THR A 43 1.21 46.87 2.95
N THR A 44 2.11 46.75 1.98
CA THR A 44 2.40 45.53 1.26
C THR A 44 2.78 44.46 2.28
N PRO A 45 2.07 43.29 2.36
CA PRO A 45 2.47 42.22 3.26
C PRO A 45 3.84 41.70 2.82
N SER A 46 4.80 41.75 3.75
CA SER A 46 6.11 41.12 3.59
C SER A 46 5.93 39.64 3.23
N PRO A 47 6.62 39.11 2.22
CA PRO A 47 6.49 37.69 1.86
C PRO A 47 6.85 36.83 3.06
N LYS A 48 5.87 36.05 3.53
CA LYS A 48 6.06 35.00 4.55
C LYS A 48 7.16 34.08 4.03
N PRO A 49 8.22 33.79 4.82
CA PRO A 49 9.25 32.87 4.38
C PRO A 49 8.59 31.51 4.04
N SER A 50 8.79 31.06 2.80
CA SER A 50 8.41 29.69 2.39
C SER A 50 9.08 28.71 3.33
N PRO A 51 8.38 27.67 3.81
CA PRO A 51 9.01 26.63 4.59
C PRO A 51 10.13 26.02 3.75
N THR A 52 11.37 26.17 4.20
CA THR A 52 12.52 25.45 3.65
C THR A 52 12.18 23.97 3.67
N ALA A 53 12.15 23.33 2.50
CA ALA A 53 11.92 21.89 2.39
C ALA A 53 12.93 21.20 3.33
N SER A 54 12.42 20.57 4.38
CA SER A 54 13.24 19.79 5.30
C SER A 54 13.86 18.66 4.49
N GLN A 55 15.15 18.70 4.27
CA GLN A 55 15.85 17.62 3.59
C GLN A 55 15.68 16.36 4.45
N ALA A 56 15.22 15.27 3.81
CA ALA A 56 15.11 13.99 4.47
C ALA A 56 16.47 13.58 5.06
N PRO A 57 16.52 13.01 6.27
CA PRO A 57 17.79 12.65 6.89
C PRO A 57 18.55 11.63 6.04
N VAL A 58 19.84 11.89 5.81
CA VAL A 58 20.73 10.96 5.10
C VAL A 58 20.97 9.75 6.00
N ARG A 59 20.52 8.58 5.57
CA ARG A 59 20.76 7.30 6.25
C ARG A 59 21.98 6.63 5.65
N THR A 60 22.96 6.30 6.46
CA THR A 60 24.24 5.67 6.01
C THR A 60 24.23 4.16 6.20
N THR A 61 23.29 3.62 6.99
CA THR A 61 23.16 2.19 7.30
C THR A 61 21.69 1.78 7.28
N PHE A 62 21.43 0.47 7.31
CA PHE A 62 20.11 -0.05 7.58
C PHE A 62 19.63 0.32 8.99
N SER A 63 18.34 0.61 9.10
CA SER A 63 17.64 0.71 10.37
C SER A 63 16.45 -0.22 10.33
N PHE A 64 16.35 -1.18 11.24
CA PHE A 64 15.26 -2.16 11.23
C PHE A 64 14.85 -2.62 12.63
N ARG A 65 13.68 -3.21 12.72
CA ARG A 65 13.13 -3.90 13.88
C ARG A 65 12.45 -5.18 13.41
N GLY A 66 12.27 -6.14 14.30
CA GLY A 66 11.57 -7.39 13.97
C GLY A 66 12.02 -8.53 14.87
N GLU A 67 11.73 -9.73 14.41
CA GLU A 67 12.03 -10.99 15.09
C GLU A 67 13.14 -11.71 14.35
N LEU A 68 14.37 -11.63 14.87
CA LEU A 68 15.54 -12.30 14.29
C LEU A 68 15.56 -13.78 14.69
N GLU A 69 14.58 -14.53 14.20
CA GLU A 69 14.49 -15.99 14.40
C GLU A 69 13.92 -16.67 13.16
N GLN A 70 14.05 -17.98 13.06
CA GLN A 70 13.52 -18.77 11.94
C GLN A 70 12.02 -18.55 11.76
N GLY A 71 11.57 -18.22 10.52
CA GLY A 71 10.20 -17.86 10.24
C GLY A 71 9.77 -16.50 10.77
N GLY A 72 10.69 -15.72 11.34
CA GLY A 72 10.47 -14.33 11.77
C GLY A 72 10.59 -13.35 10.60
N TRP A 73 10.65 -12.06 10.93
CA TRP A 73 10.65 -10.99 9.94
C TRP A 73 11.41 -9.76 10.44
N ILE A 74 11.82 -8.92 9.50
CA ILE A 74 12.36 -7.59 9.75
C ILE A 74 11.63 -6.55 8.91
N ARG A 75 11.47 -5.37 9.47
CA ARG A 75 10.97 -4.18 8.79
C ARG A 75 11.83 -2.98 9.13
N GLY A 76 12.12 -2.16 8.15
CA GLY A 76 12.99 -1.04 8.39
C GLY A 76 13.14 -0.12 7.20
N THR A 77 14.26 0.58 7.16
CA THR A 77 14.61 1.47 6.06
C THR A 77 16.00 1.16 5.54
N VAL A 78 16.15 1.19 4.22
CA VAL A 78 17.43 1.04 3.53
C VAL A 78 18.27 2.32 3.65
N PRO A 79 19.59 2.26 3.45
CA PRO A 79 20.46 3.42 3.33
C PRO A 79 20.00 4.35 2.20
N THR A 80 20.24 5.65 2.33
CA THR A 80 19.89 6.63 1.29
C THR A 80 20.71 6.38 0.02
N GLY A 81 20.06 6.44 -1.15
CA GLY A 81 20.68 6.17 -2.45
C GLY A 81 20.84 4.68 -2.77
N THR A 82 20.08 3.81 -2.08
CA THR A 82 20.04 2.38 -2.41
C THR A 82 19.36 2.18 -3.75
N SER A 83 20.02 1.46 -4.67
CA SER A 83 19.45 1.02 -5.94
C SER A 83 18.85 -0.39 -5.84
N THR A 84 19.50 -1.28 -5.08
CA THR A 84 19.01 -2.65 -4.84
C THR A 84 19.31 -3.08 -3.42
N ALA A 85 18.44 -3.91 -2.85
CA ALA A 85 18.64 -4.52 -1.55
C ALA A 85 18.41 -6.04 -1.62
N ARG A 86 19.15 -6.81 -0.81
CA ARG A 86 19.05 -8.27 -0.75
C ARG A 86 19.19 -8.76 0.68
N LEU A 87 18.45 -9.84 0.99
CA LEU A 87 18.61 -10.61 2.22
C LEU A 87 19.13 -12.01 1.82
N GLY A 88 20.42 -12.26 2.00
CA GLY A 88 21.09 -13.41 1.41
C GLY A 88 20.91 -13.44 -0.11
N ASP A 89 20.25 -14.47 -0.63
CA ASP A 89 19.97 -14.64 -2.06
C ASP A 89 18.62 -14.04 -2.51
N GLN A 90 17.80 -13.55 -1.59
CA GLN A 90 16.49 -13.00 -1.90
C GLN A 90 16.57 -11.48 -2.16
N ASP A 91 15.94 -11.02 -3.24
CA ASP A 91 15.78 -9.59 -3.49
C ASP A 91 14.76 -9.00 -2.52
N VAL A 92 15.14 -7.90 -1.86
CA VAL A 92 14.29 -7.15 -0.94
C VAL A 92 13.77 -5.91 -1.66
N ARG A 93 12.45 -5.82 -1.77
CA ARG A 93 11.78 -4.63 -2.32
C ARG A 93 11.67 -3.58 -1.24
N PHE A 94 11.76 -2.33 -1.65
CA PHE A 94 11.58 -1.17 -0.78
C PHE A 94 10.83 -0.08 -1.53
N ASP A 95 10.15 0.78 -0.78
CA ASP A 95 9.38 1.91 -1.31
C ASP A 95 10.26 3.15 -1.52
N ASP A 96 9.69 4.20 -2.11
CA ASP A 96 10.39 5.46 -2.43
C ASP A 96 10.98 6.16 -1.20
N ASP A 97 10.39 5.96 -0.03
CA ASP A 97 10.90 6.45 1.26
C ASP A 97 12.02 5.57 1.85
N GLY A 98 12.31 4.44 1.18
CA GLY A 98 13.28 3.44 1.57
C GLY A 98 12.75 2.39 2.54
N THR A 99 11.45 2.37 2.86
CA THR A 99 10.87 1.36 3.75
C THR A 99 10.87 -0.01 3.10
N PHE A 100 11.30 -1.03 3.84
CA PHE A 100 11.33 -2.41 3.38
C PHE A 100 10.73 -3.37 4.42
N PHE A 101 10.33 -4.54 3.92
CA PHE A 101 9.96 -5.71 4.71
C PHE A 101 10.66 -6.93 4.14
N ALA A 102 11.19 -7.79 5.03
CA ALA A 102 11.76 -9.07 4.65
C ALA A 102 11.45 -10.11 5.72
N ALA A 103 11.32 -11.37 5.31
CA ALA A 103 11.04 -12.49 6.20
C ALA A 103 12.14 -13.54 6.08
N PHE A 104 12.39 -14.24 7.19
CA PHE A 104 13.33 -15.35 7.23
C PHE A 104 12.62 -16.65 6.93
N ASP A 105 13.29 -17.54 6.22
CA ASP A 105 12.79 -18.89 5.98
C ASP A 105 12.64 -19.67 7.29
N ARG A 106 11.77 -20.67 7.26
CA ARG A 106 11.59 -21.60 8.37
C ARG A 106 12.91 -22.29 8.76
N ASP A 107 13.69 -22.64 7.76
CA ASP A 107 14.94 -23.40 7.90
C ASP A 107 16.16 -22.46 7.70
N GLN A 108 15.99 -21.15 7.94
CA GLN A 108 17.05 -20.17 7.83
C GLN A 108 18.26 -20.55 8.69
N GLY A 109 19.46 -20.50 8.10
CA GLY A 109 20.71 -20.68 8.85
C GLY A 109 20.93 -19.57 9.89
N PRO A 110 21.89 -19.76 10.80
CA PRO A 110 22.12 -18.85 11.92
C PRO A 110 22.64 -17.47 11.50
N GLU A 111 23.17 -17.34 10.29
CA GLU A 111 23.74 -16.11 9.75
C GLU A 111 23.17 -15.82 8.38
N ILE A 112 22.87 -14.56 8.12
CA ILE A 112 22.44 -14.06 6.82
C ILE A 112 22.79 -12.58 6.70
N ASP A 113 23.21 -12.13 5.52
CA ASP A 113 23.55 -10.75 5.26
C ASP A 113 22.37 -9.98 4.65
N LEU A 114 22.09 -8.80 5.21
CA LEU A 114 21.25 -7.80 4.58
C LEU A 114 22.17 -6.80 3.84
N VAL A 115 22.08 -6.75 2.53
CA VAL A 115 23.01 -6.03 1.66
C VAL A 115 22.27 -4.99 0.84
N ALA A 116 22.76 -3.75 0.83
CA ALA A 116 22.31 -2.70 -0.09
C ALA A 116 23.42 -2.36 -1.07
N THR A 117 23.10 -2.22 -2.35
CA THR A 117 23.96 -1.63 -3.37
C THR A 117 23.42 -0.22 -3.63
N LEU A 118 24.30 0.77 -3.52
CA LEU A 118 23.97 2.16 -3.76
C LEU A 118 24.07 2.50 -5.25
N GLU A 119 23.47 3.63 -5.66
CA GLU A 119 23.53 4.15 -7.03
C GLU A 119 24.97 4.43 -7.49
N ASP A 120 25.88 4.75 -6.57
CA ASP A 120 27.32 4.96 -6.86
C ASP A 120 28.12 3.65 -6.92
N GLY A 121 27.47 2.49 -6.81
CA GLY A 121 28.08 1.16 -6.85
C GLY A 121 28.70 0.68 -5.53
N ARG A 122 28.69 1.48 -4.46
CA ARG A 122 29.12 1.02 -3.14
C ARG A 122 28.13 0.03 -2.55
N THR A 123 28.63 -0.88 -1.74
CA THR A 123 27.84 -1.89 -1.04
C THR A 123 27.88 -1.65 0.47
N ILE A 124 26.74 -1.73 1.11
CA ILE A 124 26.59 -1.66 2.58
C ILE A 124 26.01 -2.99 3.03
N SER A 125 26.73 -3.72 3.89
CA SER A 125 26.30 -4.99 4.45
C SER A 125 25.98 -4.85 5.94
N SER A 126 24.94 -5.54 6.38
CA SER A 126 24.55 -5.68 7.78
C SER A 126 24.35 -7.17 8.08
N PRO A 127 25.35 -7.84 8.69
CA PRO A 127 25.22 -9.23 9.07
C PRO A 127 24.17 -9.39 10.18
N LEU A 128 23.29 -10.37 10.03
CA LEU A 128 22.21 -10.68 10.96
C LEU A 128 22.41 -12.08 11.53
N THR A 129 22.23 -12.21 12.84
CA THR A 129 22.19 -13.51 13.51
C THR A 129 20.74 -13.91 13.72
N VAL A 130 20.33 -15.03 13.12
CA VAL A 130 18.98 -15.60 13.17
C VAL A 130 18.96 -16.74 14.17
N ARG A 131 18.12 -16.65 15.19
CA ARG A 131 17.96 -17.69 16.21
C ARG A 131 17.13 -18.85 15.67
N PRO A 132 17.46 -20.09 16.05
CA PRO A 132 16.58 -21.21 15.75
C PRO A 132 15.27 -21.07 16.55
N ARG A 133 14.16 -21.53 15.92
CA ARG A 133 12.85 -21.62 16.59
C ARG A 133 12.54 -23.07 16.91
N ASP A 134 11.99 -23.31 18.08
CA ASP A 134 11.48 -24.65 18.47
C ASP A 134 10.10 -24.86 17.82
N TRP A 135 10.12 -25.54 16.66
CA TRP A 135 8.91 -25.78 15.88
C TRP A 135 8.09 -26.93 16.48
N GLN A 136 6.81 -26.66 16.77
CA GLN A 136 5.85 -27.70 17.13
C GLN A 136 5.52 -28.52 15.86
N LEU A 137 6.11 -29.72 15.74
CA LEU A 137 5.90 -30.60 14.59
C LEU A 137 4.83 -31.62 14.89
N GLU A 138 3.77 -31.62 14.08
CA GLU A 138 2.75 -32.67 14.09
C GLU A 138 2.98 -33.62 12.91
N TYR A 139 3.14 -34.90 13.20
CA TYR A 139 3.32 -35.94 12.18
C TYR A 139 1.98 -36.59 11.86
N ILE A 140 1.42 -36.25 10.70
CA ILE A 140 0.15 -36.75 10.22
C ILE A 140 0.42 -37.93 9.29
N ASN A 141 0.05 -39.15 9.69
CA ASN A 141 0.11 -40.33 8.83
C ASN A 141 -1.17 -40.43 7.98
N ALA A 142 -1.26 -39.60 6.94
CA ALA A 142 -2.35 -39.63 5.99
C ALA A 142 -1.92 -40.39 4.72
N PRO A 143 -2.69 -41.37 4.23
CA PRO A 143 -2.39 -41.98 2.96
C PRO A 143 -2.49 -40.97 1.83
N TYR A 144 -1.40 -40.74 1.10
CA TYR A 144 -1.40 -39.89 -0.06
C TYR A 144 -2.26 -40.51 -1.17
N ARG A 145 -3.38 -39.90 -1.47
CA ARG A 145 -4.19 -40.22 -2.65
C ARG A 145 -3.89 -39.18 -3.71
N ALA A 146 -3.08 -39.58 -4.69
CA ALA A 146 -2.92 -38.75 -5.87
C ALA A 146 -4.28 -38.55 -6.54
N GLY A 147 -4.78 -37.33 -6.60
CA GLY A 147 -5.96 -36.98 -7.39
C GLY A 147 -5.65 -37.29 -8.86
N ARG A 148 -6.63 -37.83 -9.60
CA ARG A 148 -6.50 -37.93 -11.04
C ARG A 148 -6.57 -36.53 -11.63
N SER A 149 -5.48 -36.07 -12.24
CA SER A 149 -5.47 -34.87 -13.03
C SER A 149 -6.31 -35.07 -14.31
N SER A 150 -7.34 -34.27 -14.52
CA SER A 150 -8.07 -34.23 -15.76
C SER A 150 -7.57 -33.06 -16.63
N ALA A 151 -7.69 -33.17 -17.96
CA ALA A 151 -7.32 -32.09 -18.88
C ALA A 151 -8.11 -30.80 -18.62
N GLU A 152 -9.30 -30.89 -18.06
CA GLU A 152 -10.10 -29.75 -17.62
C GLU A 152 -9.54 -29.11 -16.36
N PHE A 153 -9.18 -29.91 -15.36
CA PHE A 153 -8.55 -29.45 -14.12
C PHE A 153 -7.24 -28.73 -14.43
N GLU A 154 -6.38 -29.28 -15.29
CA GLU A 154 -5.12 -28.65 -15.68
C GLU A 154 -5.33 -27.27 -16.37
N ARG A 155 -6.35 -27.18 -17.23
CA ARG A 155 -6.69 -25.91 -17.89
C ARG A 155 -7.19 -24.86 -16.90
N LEU A 156 -8.05 -25.24 -15.95
CA LEU A 156 -8.53 -24.32 -14.90
C LEU A 156 -7.36 -23.89 -14.01
N ARG A 157 -6.54 -24.84 -13.58
CA ARG A 157 -5.39 -24.55 -12.72
C ARG A 157 -4.35 -23.63 -13.40
N ALA A 158 -4.06 -23.85 -14.67
CA ALA A 158 -3.14 -22.98 -15.40
C ALA A 158 -3.63 -21.52 -15.43
N LYS A 159 -4.95 -21.31 -15.61
CA LYS A 159 -5.56 -19.98 -15.58
C LYS A 159 -5.48 -19.34 -14.19
N GLU A 160 -5.78 -20.11 -13.15
CA GLU A 160 -5.70 -19.64 -11.75
C GLU A 160 -4.26 -19.27 -11.37
N VAL A 161 -3.29 -20.12 -11.71
CA VAL A 161 -1.87 -19.87 -11.45
C VAL A 161 -1.41 -18.59 -12.16
N ALA A 162 -1.80 -18.39 -13.42
CA ALA A 162 -1.46 -17.18 -14.16
C ALA A 162 -2.04 -15.91 -13.49
N GLN A 163 -3.25 -15.96 -12.95
CA GLN A 163 -3.86 -14.85 -12.21
C GLN A 163 -3.11 -14.58 -10.89
N ILE A 164 -2.72 -15.62 -10.17
CA ILE A 164 -1.96 -15.49 -8.92
C ILE A 164 -0.58 -14.86 -9.18
N VAL A 165 0.12 -15.32 -10.21
CA VAL A 165 1.42 -14.78 -10.61
C VAL A 165 1.28 -13.29 -10.95
N ALA A 166 0.33 -12.93 -11.83
CA ALA A 166 0.08 -11.55 -12.22
C ALA A 166 -0.30 -10.65 -11.02
N ALA A 167 -1.05 -11.18 -10.05
CA ALA A 167 -1.39 -10.45 -8.83
C ALA A 167 -0.17 -10.22 -7.92
N ARG A 168 0.73 -11.19 -7.83
CA ARG A 168 1.96 -11.10 -7.02
C ARG A 168 3.01 -10.17 -7.64
N GLU A 169 3.04 -10.08 -8.98
CA GLU A 169 3.94 -9.16 -9.68
C GLU A 169 3.52 -7.69 -9.55
N LYS A 170 2.25 -7.46 -9.22
CA LYS A 170 1.72 -6.10 -9.09
C LYS A 170 2.21 -5.47 -7.79
N GLN A 171 3.15 -4.52 -7.90
CA GLN A 171 3.50 -3.65 -6.79
C GLN A 171 2.35 -2.67 -6.52
N THR A 172 1.79 -2.72 -5.33
CA THR A 172 0.82 -1.73 -4.85
C THR A 172 1.51 -0.88 -3.80
N GLY A 173 1.57 0.44 -3.99
CA GLY A 173 2.08 1.35 -2.96
C GLY A 173 1.10 1.46 -1.78
N ALA A 174 0.78 0.33 -1.14
CA ALA A 174 -0.14 0.32 -0.01
C ALA A 174 0.60 0.65 1.28
N ASP A 175 0.19 1.70 1.98
CA ASP A 175 0.76 2.18 3.25
C ASP A 175 0.39 1.30 4.47
N GLY A 176 0.00 0.08 4.25
CA GLY A 176 -0.61 -0.83 5.23
C GLY A 176 0.33 -1.77 5.98
N TRP A 177 1.61 -1.41 6.14
CA TRP A 177 2.60 -2.26 6.83
C TRP A 177 2.55 -2.15 8.35
#